data_986d259fe2c44126489bd3e80703ed66
#
_entry.id   986d259fe2c44126489bd3e80703ed66
#
_cell.length_a   1.000
_cell.length_b   1.000
_cell.length_c   1.000
_cell.angle_alpha   90.00
_cell.angle_beta   90.00
_cell.angle_gamma   90.00
#
_symmetry.space_group_name_H-M   'P 1'
#
loop_
_entity.id
_entity.type
_entity.pdbx_description
1 polymer ?
#
loop_
_entity_poly.entity_id
_entity_poly.type
_entity_poly.pdbx_seq_one_letter_code
_entity_poly.pdbx_strand_id
1 'polypeptide(L)'
;MDPQPGATPYSAPAGCPMHQQQTSLYGPEFAADPHRFYDAARTHGPAAPIELAPGVDATLIVQHEAALRVLQNPALFARDSRRWAALREGAVPMDSPVLPMMVYRPNCLFTDGAEHLRLRKAVTESLSRLNSSRLSRDVERIADYLIDQFIERGTADLLNEYAKLLPLLLFNQLFGCPGDIGDRLTRSMSAIFDGEDVLRANAELTECLMELVAIKRRQPGEDITSWLIQHPAGLRDEELKDQLVMLMGAGVEPERNLIGNALLLMLAGDQPGAPERRGSGLLVEDALDDVLWNNPPIANYATHYPVRDIELNGVTLKAETPVLISFAAANSDPGLTDARQTLSKGAHLAWGAGPHVCPAKSPATLIALTAIEKILNTVPDLSLAVPASGVAWRPGPFHRALVALPVRFTPTAARRAGNGVQAPAQTSAQLPDPFRNAPSTPSVTPRHAQEPAKKQKGWWSSFLDVFRV
;
A
#
# COMPACT_ATOMS: atom_id res chain seq x y z
N MET A 1 19.56 49.82 -28.89
CA MET A 1 19.59 48.81 -27.80
C MET A 1 18.62 47.71 -28.18
N ASP A 2 19.14 46.68 -28.80
CA ASP A 2 18.37 45.55 -29.31
C ASP A 2 18.02 44.56 -28.17
N PRO A 3 16.83 43.95 -28.16
CA PRO A 3 16.50 42.92 -27.20
C PRO A 3 17.15 41.58 -27.56
N GLN A 4 17.69 40.91 -26.56
CA GLN A 4 18.28 39.57 -26.67
C GLN A 4 17.24 38.52 -27.07
N PRO A 5 17.57 37.49 -27.86
CA PRO A 5 16.68 36.44 -28.29
C PRO A 5 16.45 35.43 -27.14
N GLY A 6 15.17 35.03 -26.99
CA GLY A 6 14.70 34.08 -26.01
C GLY A 6 15.35 32.69 -26.16
N ALA A 7 15.57 32.07 -25.02
CA ALA A 7 16.01 30.69 -24.89
C ALA A 7 14.96 29.74 -25.52
N THR A 8 15.39 28.98 -26.51
CA THR A 8 14.61 27.86 -27.06
C THR A 8 14.46 26.75 -26.03
N PRO A 9 13.27 26.13 -25.90
CA PRO A 9 13.12 24.99 -25.03
C PRO A 9 13.96 23.80 -25.54
N TYR A 10 14.66 23.17 -24.63
CA TYR A 10 15.50 22.02 -24.87
C TYR A 10 14.64 20.88 -25.44
N SER A 11 14.79 20.60 -26.74
CA SER A 11 14.30 19.39 -27.36
C SER A 11 15.25 18.25 -26.98
N ALA A 12 14.76 17.27 -26.23
CA ALA A 12 15.49 16.04 -25.97
C ALA A 12 15.88 15.39 -27.32
N PRO A 13 17.07 14.79 -27.44
CA PRO A 13 17.48 14.09 -28.65
C PRO A 13 16.55 12.93 -28.93
N ALA A 14 16.17 12.71 -30.20
CA ALA A 14 15.34 11.59 -30.62
C ALA A 14 15.94 10.28 -30.11
N GLY A 15 15.18 9.56 -29.26
CA GLY A 15 15.63 8.35 -28.59
C GLY A 15 16.05 7.26 -29.58
N CYS A 16 16.97 6.44 -29.14
CA CYS A 16 17.40 5.21 -29.80
C CYS A 16 16.18 4.35 -30.20
N PRO A 17 16.13 3.66 -31.34
CA PRO A 17 14.97 2.88 -31.79
C PRO A 17 14.48 1.82 -30.81
N MET A 18 15.27 1.44 -29.81
CA MET A 18 14.85 0.53 -28.72
C MET A 18 13.86 1.15 -27.76
N HIS A 19 13.77 2.48 -27.61
CA HIS A 19 12.81 3.16 -26.73
C HIS A 19 11.36 3.19 -27.27
N GLN A 20 11.16 2.94 -28.55
CA GLN A 20 9.82 2.99 -29.17
C GLN A 20 8.95 1.74 -28.92
N GLN A 21 9.45 0.73 -28.19
CA GLN A 21 8.70 -0.51 -27.87
C GLN A 21 8.54 -0.80 -26.39
N GLN A 22 8.97 0.10 -25.51
CA GLN A 22 8.84 -0.09 -24.07
C GLN A 22 7.42 0.28 -23.57
N THR A 23 6.85 -0.60 -22.75
CA THR A 23 5.55 -0.37 -22.11
C THR A 23 5.74 0.41 -20.82
N SER A 24 5.21 1.62 -20.72
CA SER A 24 5.24 2.43 -19.50
C SER A 24 4.19 1.93 -18.51
N LEU A 25 4.60 1.59 -17.27
CA LEU A 25 3.71 1.13 -16.19
C LEU A 25 3.29 2.26 -15.26
N TYR A 26 3.31 3.49 -15.70
CA TYR A 26 2.89 4.65 -14.93
C TYR A 26 1.90 5.49 -15.75
N GLY A 27 1.27 6.46 -15.08
CA GLY A 27 0.31 7.33 -15.74
C GLY A 27 -1.14 6.79 -15.70
N PRO A 28 -2.09 7.65 -16.12
CA PRO A 28 -3.52 7.38 -15.97
C PRO A 28 -4.02 6.26 -16.89
N GLU A 29 -3.43 6.07 -18.06
CA GLU A 29 -3.86 5.02 -19.00
C GLU A 29 -3.57 3.61 -18.45
N PHE A 30 -2.37 3.40 -17.89
CA PHE A 30 -2.03 2.15 -17.22
C PHE A 30 -2.93 1.93 -16.00
N ALA A 31 -3.15 2.96 -15.18
CA ALA A 31 -4.02 2.85 -14.01
C ALA A 31 -5.47 2.49 -14.39
N ALA A 32 -6.00 3.02 -15.49
CA ALA A 32 -7.36 2.75 -15.95
C ALA A 32 -7.53 1.31 -16.43
N ASP A 33 -6.61 0.78 -17.24
CA ASP A 33 -6.69 -0.57 -17.82
C ASP A 33 -5.31 -1.26 -17.86
N PRO A 34 -4.80 -1.78 -16.74
CA PRO A 34 -3.50 -2.46 -16.70
C PRO A 34 -3.48 -3.77 -17.48
N HIS A 35 -4.62 -4.46 -17.64
CA HIS A 35 -4.67 -5.73 -18.33
C HIS A 35 -4.30 -5.60 -19.80
N ARG A 36 -4.74 -4.53 -20.48
CA ARG A 36 -4.31 -4.22 -21.84
C ARG A 36 -2.79 -4.12 -21.98
N PHE A 37 -2.13 -3.53 -20.98
CA PHE A 37 -0.66 -3.41 -20.95
C PHE A 37 0.01 -4.76 -20.67
N TYR A 38 -0.58 -5.60 -19.81
CA TYR A 38 -0.08 -6.95 -19.57
C TYR A 38 -0.23 -7.85 -20.80
N ASP A 39 -1.33 -7.74 -21.54
CA ASP A 39 -1.53 -8.46 -22.80
C ASP A 39 -0.50 -8.04 -23.86
N ALA A 40 -0.24 -6.76 -23.99
CA ALA A 40 0.82 -6.27 -24.86
C ALA A 40 2.21 -6.79 -24.42
N ALA A 41 2.51 -6.79 -23.13
CA ALA A 41 3.76 -7.33 -22.59
C ALA A 41 3.93 -8.82 -22.89
N ARG A 42 2.87 -9.63 -22.83
CA ARG A 42 2.90 -11.07 -23.16
C ARG A 42 3.31 -11.36 -24.58
N THR A 43 3.15 -10.41 -25.53
CA THR A 43 3.61 -10.59 -26.92
C THR A 43 5.13 -10.72 -27.03
N HIS A 44 5.88 -10.28 -26.01
CA HIS A 44 7.33 -10.44 -25.93
C HIS A 44 7.76 -11.80 -25.33
N GLY A 45 6.81 -12.62 -24.84
CA GLY A 45 7.09 -13.88 -24.18
C GLY A 45 6.88 -13.83 -22.66
N PRO A 46 7.70 -14.58 -21.88
CA PRO A 46 7.54 -14.67 -20.42
C PRO A 46 7.93 -13.40 -19.67
N ALA A 47 8.70 -12.53 -20.31
CA ALA A 47 9.23 -11.29 -19.77
C ALA A 47 9.25 -10.20 -20.84
N ALA A 48 8.95 -8.97 -20.46
CA ALA A 48 8.89 -7.82 -21.36
C ALA A 48 9.69 -6.63 -20.83
N PRO A 49 10.34 -5.83 -21.70
CA PRO A 49 10.94 -4.57 -21.30
C PRO A 49 9.87 -3.56 -20.94
N ILE A 50 10.05 -2.86 -19.82
CA ILE A 50 9.14 -1.85 -19.31
C ILE A 50 9.88 -0.62 -18.82
N GLU A 51 9.14 0.49 -18.69
CA GLU A 51 9.56 1.69 -17.98
C GLU A 51 8.69 1.87 -16.73
N LEU A 52 9.34 1.95 -15.55
CA LEU A 52 8.66 2.09 -14.24
C LEU A 52 8.34 3.54 -13.88
N ALA A 53 9.18 4.44 -14.32
CA ALA A 53 9.07 5.89 -14.20
C ALA A 53 10.00 6.49 -15.29
N PRO A 54 9.85 7.78 -15.64
CA PRO A 54 10.73 8.39 -16.65
C PRO A 54 12.20 8.12 -16.38
N GLY A 55 12.88 7.45 -17.34
CA GLY A 55 14.28 7.07 -17.24
C GLY A 55 14.61 5.91 -16.30
N VAL A 56 13.62 5.11 -15.89
CA VAL A 56 13.81 3.93 -15.04
C VAL A 56 13.35 2.67 -15.76
N ASP A 57 14.27 2.03 -16.44
CA ASP A 57 14.03 0.80 -17.18
C ASP A 57 14.08 -0.43 -16.29
N ALA A 58 13.24 -1.42 -16.62
CA ALA A 58 13.18 -2.71 -15.95
C ALA A 58 12.67 -3.80 -16.90
N THR A 59 12.66 -5.04 -16.42
CA THR A 59 11.99 -6.17 -17.08
C THR A 59 10.81 -6.64 -16.21
N LEU A 60 9.64 -6.86 -16.81
CA LEU A 60 8.45 -7.36 -16.15
C LEU A 60 8.22 -8.83 -16.49
N ILE A 61 8.17 -9.70 -15.52
CA ILE A 61 7.76 -11.10 -15.68
C ILE A 61 6.23 -11.14 -15.69
N VAL A 62 5.65 -11.73 -16.74
CA VAL A 62 4.20 -11.73 -17.00
C VAL A 62 3.58 -13.13 -17.07
N GLN A 63 4.40 -14.19 -17.08
CA GLN A 63 3.94 -15.58 -17.06
C GLN A 63 4.11 -16.21 -15.68
N HIS A 64 3.16 -17.04 -15.29
CA HIS A 64 3.12 -17.66 -13.96
C HIS A 64 4.32 -18.57 -13.67
N GLU A 65 4.67 -19.48 -14.60
CA GLU A 65 5.81 -20.38 -14.44
C GLU A 65 7.14 -19.60 -14.34
N ALA A 66 7.30 -18.59 -15.19
CA ALA A 66 8.47 -17.72 -15.16
C ALA A 66 8.56 -16.94 -13.82
N ALA A 67 7.43 -16.45 -13.31
CA ALA A 67 7.37 -15.81 -11.99
C ALA A 67 7.80 -16.74 -10.87
N LEU A 68 7.29 -17.98 -10.84
CA LEU A 68 7.71 -18.99 -9.87
C LEU A 68 9.21 -19.29 -9.97
N ARG A 69 9.73 -19.43 -11.21
CA ARG A 69 11.16 -19.68 -11.42
C ARG A 69 12.03 -18.57 -10.85
N VAL A 70 11.65 -17.30 -11.03
CA VAL A 70 12.38 -16.16 -10.46
C VAL A 70 12.26 -16.14 -8.93
N LEU A 71 11.05 -16.23 -8.38
CA LEU A 71 10.76 -16.13 -6.95
C LEU A 71 11.42 -17.25 -6.12
N GLN A 72 11.61 -18.44 -6.69
CA GLN A 72 12.12 -19.63 -5.99
C GLN A 72 13.62 -19.83 -6.15
N ASN A 73 14.33 -19.01 -6.94
CA ASN A 73 15.76 -19.18 -7.20
C ASN A 73 16.61 -17.99 -6.74
N PRO A 74 16.75 -17.76 -5.43
CA PRO A 74 17.50 -16.62 -4.90
C PRO A 74 19.01 -16.67 -5.23
N ALA A 75 19.54 -17.85 -5.57
CA ALA A 75 20.93 -17.98 -6.03
C ALA A 75 21.18 -17.32 -7.41
N LEU A 76 20.14 -17.21 -8.24
CA LEU A 76 20.21 -16.60 -9.57
C LEU A 76 19.61 -15.19 -9.59
N PHE A 77 18.64 -14.92 -8.74
CA PHE A 77 17.84 -13.70 -8.69
C PHE A 77 17.89 -13.09 -7.29
N ALA A 78 18.90 -12.22 -7.06
CA ALA A 78 19.10 -11.59 -5.76
C ALA A 78 18.07 -10.48 -5.51
N ARG A 79 17.71 -10.26 -4.24
CA ARG A 79 16.86 -9.15 -3.79
C ARG A 79 17.64 -7.89 -3.47
N ASP A 80 18.95 -8.00 -3.32
CA ASP A 80 19.83 -6.90 -2.94
C ASP A 80 19.93 -5.85 -4.05
N SER A 81 19.24 -4.71 -3.88
CA SER A 81 19.20 -3.62 -4.84
C SER A 81 20.52 -2.85 -4.96
N ARG A 82 21.53 -3.10 -4.12
CA ARG A 82 22.89 -2.59 -4.32
C ARG A 82 23.54 -3.17 -5.59
N ARG A 83 22.97 -4.24 -6.14
CA ARG A 83 23.35 -4.79 -7.46
C ARG A 83 22.85 -3.97 -8.64
N TRP A 84 21.91 -3.07 -8.48
CA TRP A 84 21.35 -2.29 -9.58
C TRP A 84 22.43 -1.41 -10.23
N ALA A 85 22.94 -1.85 -11.39
CA ALA A 85 24.06 -1.20 -12.08
C ALA A 85 23.75 0.26 -12.42
N ALA A 86 22.61 0.53 -13.07
CA ALA A 86 22.23 1.88 -13.48
C ALA A 86 22.11 2.86 -12.30
N LEU A 87 21.67 2.38 -11.12
CA LEU A 87 21.61 3.22 -9.91
C LEU A 87 23.01 3.53 -9.38
N ARG A 88 23.92 2.55 -9.36
CA ARG A 88 25.30 2.74 -8.92
C ARG A 88 26.08 3.69 -9.85
N GLU A 89 25.78 3.65 -11.13
CA GLU A 89 26.40 4.47 -12.18
C GLU A 89 25.80 5.89 -12.27
N GLY A 90 24.74 6.18 -11.48
CA GLY A 90 24.07 7.48 -11.50
C GLY A 90 23.21 7.73 -12.74
N ALA A 91 22.85 6.68 -13.47
CA ALA A 91 21.97 6.77 -14.63
C ALA A 91 20.48 6.89 -14.28
N VAL A 92 20.10 6.50 -13.04
CA VAL A 92 18.71 6.62 -12.53
C VAL A 92 18.50 8.01 -11.93
N PRO A 93 17.42 8.74 -12.32
CA PRO A 93 17.10 10.03 -11.70
C PRO A 93 16.89 9.89 -10.19
N MET A 94 17.62 10.67 -9.40
CA MET A 94 17.58 10.58 -7.93
C MET A 94 16.29 11.10 -7.31
N ASP A 95 15.48 11.83 -8.04
CA ASP A 95 14.12 12.29 -7.70
C ASP A 95 13.02 11.34 -8.22
N SER A 96 13.40 10.21 -8.78
CA SER A 96 12.44 9.24 -9.31
C SER A 96 11.49 8.72 -8.22
N PRO A 97 10.15 8.75 -8.47
CA PRO A 97 9.14 8.35 -7.49
C PRO A 97 9.18 6.85 -7.13
N VAL A 98 9.89 6.03 -7.88
CA VAL A 98 10.02 4.58 -7.62
C VAL A 98 11.15 4.25 -6.64
N LEU A 99 12.12 5.15 -6.45
CA LEU A 99 13.29 4.90 -5.59
C LEU A 99 12.93 4.54 -4.15
N PRO A 100 11.97 5.18 -3.47
CA PRO A 100 11.60 4.80 -2.10
C PRO A 100 11.22 3.33 -1.93
N MET A 101 10.69 2.70 -2.99
CA MET A 101 10.30 1.29 -3.02
C MET A 101 11.45 0.35 -3.46
N MET A 102 12.51 0.87 -4.08
CA MET A 102 13.54 0.06 -4.74
C MET A 102 14.94 0.18 -4.13
N VAL A 103 15.25 1.27 -3.42
CA VAL A 103 16.58 1.43 -2.81
C VAL A 103 16.79 0.47 -1.65
N TYR A 104 18.05 0.03 -1.48
CA TYR A 104 18.43 -0.87 -0.41
C TYR A 104 18.12 -0.31 0.98
N ARG A 105 17.57 -1.17 1.83
CA ARG A 105 17.44 -0.98 3.28
C ARG A 105 17.88 -2.25 3.99
N PRO A 106 18.54 -2.18 5.15
CA PRO A 106 19.00 -3.35 5.89
C PRO A 106 17.82 -4.06 6.59
N ASN A 107 16.95 -4.68 5.79
CA ASN A 107 15.80 -5.47 6.25
C ASN A 107 15.65 -6.77 5.43
N CYS A 108 14.75 -7.65 5.82
CA CYS A 108 14.59 -8.95 5.17
C CYS A 108 14.01 -8.88 3.74
N LEU A 109 13.54 -7.73 3.28
CA LEU A 109 13.04 -7.56 1.90
C LEU A 109 14.19 -7.42 0.89
N PHE A 110 15.30 -6.78 1.29
CA PHE A 110 16.43 -6.43 0.42
C PHE A 110 17.70 -7.26 0.72
N THR A 111 17.58 -8.39 1.41
CA THR A 111 18.70 -9.26 1.75
C THR A 111 18.45 -10.68 1.23
N ASP A 112 19.53 -11.43 1.06
CA ASP A 112 19.54 -12.82 0.58
C ASP A 112 20.34 -13.72 1.52
N GLY A 113 20.23 -15.04 1.34
CA GLY A 113 21.03 -16.05 2.03
C GLY A 113 20.90 -16.00 3.55
N ALA A 114 22.02 -16.12 4.26
CA ALA A 114 22.06 -16.21 5.72
C ALA A 114 21.56 -14.96 6.42
N GLU A 115 21.82 -13.77 5.85
CA GLU A 115 21.33 -12.51 6.40
C GLU A 115 19.81 -12.40 6.28
N HIS A 116 19.26 -12.72 5.11
CA HIS A 116 17.81 -12.82 4.94
C HIS A 116 17.20 -13.77 5.98
N LEU A 117 17.75 -14.98 6.13
CA LEU A 117 17.22 -15.96 7.08
C LEU A 117 17.21 -15.42 8.51
N ARG A 118 18.27 -14.73 8.96
CA ARG A 118 18.37 -14.12 10.29
C ARG A 118 17.31 -13.05 10.51
N LEU A 119 17.22 -12.08 9.59
CA LEU A 119 16.29 -10.96 9.66
C LEU A 119 14.83 -11.45 9.51
N ARG A 120 14.59 -12.36 8.57
CA ARG A 120 13.28 -12.93 8.29
C ARG A 120 12.75 -13.74 9.48
N LYS A 121 13.60 -14.51 10.14
CA LYS A 121 13.24 -15.28 11.33
C LYS A 121 12.68 -14.37 12.42
N ALA A 122 13.36 -13.25 12.69
CA ALA A 122 12.89 -12.27 13.68
C ALA A 122 11.49 -11.74 13.35
N VAL A 123 11.22 -11.40 12.10
CA VAL A 123 9.89 -10.94 11.65
C VAL A 123 8.86 -12.05 11.79
N THR A 124 9.14 -13.23 11.26
CA THR A 124 8.17 -14.35 11.25
C THR A 124 7.80 -14.81 12.66
N GLU A 125 8.78 -14.96 13.55
CA GLU A 125 8.54 -15.36 14.93
C GLU A 125 7.84 -14.27 15.74
N SER A 126 8.12 -12.98 15.47
CA SER A 126 7.36 -11.88 16.10
C SER A 126 5.91 -11.85 15.63
N LEU A 127 5.65 -12.00 14.33
CA LEU A 127 4.29 -12.05 13.78
C LEU A 127 3.50 -13.29 14.27
N SER A 128 4.17 -14.43 14.47
CA SER A 128 3.52 -15.64 14.98
C SER A 128 3.00 -15.53 16.43
N ARG A 129 3.44 -14.51 17.17
CA ARG A 129 2.92 -14.19 18.53
C ARG A 129 1.59 -13.45 18.50
N LEU A 130 1.13 -12.98 17.33
CA LEU A 130 -0.17 -12.33 17.22
C LEU A 130 -1.30 -13.32 17.51
N ASN A 131 -2.14 -12.98 18.46
CA ASN A 131 -3.32 -13.78 18.78
C ASN A 131 -4.49 -13.37 17.86
N SER A 132 -4.98 -14.31 17.05
CA SER A 132 -6.03 -14.05 16.04
C SER A 132 -7.32 -13.51 16.66
N SER A 133 -7.76 -14.04 17.82
CA SER A 133 -8.99 -13.57 18.47
C SER A 133 -8.84 -12.14 19.03
N ARG A 134 -7.66 -11.78 19.52
CA ARG A 134 -7.36 -10.41 19.94
C ARG A 134 -7.31 -9.49 18.73
N LEU A 135 -6.63 -9.91 17.66
CA LEU A 135 -6.51 -9.16 16.41
C LEU A 135 -7.89 -8.82 15.84
N SER A 136 -8.81 -9.79 15.73
CA SER A 136 -10.19 -9.53 15.26
C SER A 136 -10.91 -8.51 16.15
N ARG A 137 -10.87 -8.67 17.47
CA ARG A 137 -11.49 -7.68 18.38
C ARG A 137 -10.91 -6.28 18.25
N ASP A 138 -9.59 -6.18 18.04
CA ASP A 138 -8.93 -4.88 17.85
C ASP A 138 -9.35 -4.25 16.52
N VAL A 139 -9.48 -5.03 15.44
CA VAL A 139 -10.01 -4.58 14.14
C VAL A 139 -11.45 -4.12 14.29
N GLU A 140 -12.34 -4.91 14.93
CA GLU A 140 -13.75 -4.55 15.15
C GLU A 140 -13.88 -3.23 15.93
N ARG A 141 -13.08 -3.05 16.98
CA ARG A 141 -13.09 -1.82 17.79
C ARG A 141 -12.62 -0.59 17.02
N ILE A 142 -11.57 -0.73 16.21
CA ILE A 142 -11.11 0.35 15.33
C ILE A 142 -12.17 0.64 14.26
N ALA A 143 -12.76 -0.39 13.67
CA ALA A 143 -13.82 -0.25 12.68
C ALA A 143 -15.04 0.49 13.26
N ASP A 144 -15.52 0.11 14.46
CA ASP A 144 -16.61 0.82 15.15
C ASP A 144 -16.26 2.31 15.35
N TYR A 145 -15.05 2.59 15.85
CA TYR A 145 -14.58 3.97 16.03
C TYR A 145 -14.61 4.78 14.73
N LEU A 146 -14.14 4.20 13.62
CA LEU A 146 -14.11 4.89 12.32
C LEU A 146 -15.53 5.06 11.74
N ILE A 147 -16.38 4.05 11.83
CA ILE A 147 -17.77 4.12 11.36
C ILE A 147 -18.54 5.21 12.09
N ASP A 148 -18.36 5.34 13.38
CA ASP A 148 -19.00 6.38 14.20
C ASP A 148 -18.61 7.82 13.77
N GLN A 149 -17.48 8.01 13.05
CA GLN A 149 -17.08 9.33 12.54
C GLN A 149 -17.93 9.79 11.34
N PHE A 150 -18.59 8.88 10.60
CA PHE A 150 -19.32 9.24 9.39
C PHE A 150 -20.77 8.72 9.35
N ILE A 151 -21.18 7.80 10.24
CA ILE A 151 -22.47 7.12 10.15
C ILE A 151 -23.68 8.06 10.17
N GLU A 152 -23.58 9.23 10.82
CA GLU A 152 -24.65 10.22 10.90
C GLU A 152 -24.77 11.06 9.63
N ARG A 153 -23.80 11.02 8.69
CA ARG A 153 -23.80 11.83 7.48
C ARG A 153 -24.58 11.20 6.33
N GLY A 154 -24.74 9.87 6.30
CA GLY A 154 -25.37 9.14 5.20
C GLY A 154 -24.50 9.01 3.94
N THR A 155 -23.28 9.54 3.97
CA THR A 155 -22.27 9.46 2.91
C THR A 155 -20.88 9.36 3.52
N ALA A 156 -19.97 8.65 2.83
CA ALA A 156 -18.56 8.57 3.21
C ALA A 156 -17.67 8.30 1.99
N ASP A 157 -16.38 8.59 2.11
CA ASP A 157 -15.34 8.00 1.28
C ASP A 157 -14.71 6.83 2.04
N LEU A 158 -15.19 5.60 1.78
CA LEU A 158 -14.73 4.41 2.50
C LEU A 158 -13.24 4.13 2.31
N LEU A 159 -12.63 4.59 1.21
CA LEU A 159 -11.20 4.43 1.05
C LEU A 159 -10.43 5.30 2.03
N ASN A 160 -10.75 6.58 2.11
CA ASN A 160 -9.97 7.56 2.87
C ASN A 160 -10.40 7.67 4.34
N GLU A 161 -11.68 7.42 4.64
CA GLU A 161 -12.21 7.53 6.00
C GLU A 161 -12.27 6.20 6.77
N TYR A 162 -12.09 5.05 6.06
CA TYR A 162 -12.16 3.73 6.66
C TYR A 162 -10.96 2.86 6.30
N ALA A 163 -10.84 2.42 5.04
CA ALA A 163 -9.83 1.44 4.61
C ALA A 163 -8.38 1.92 4.77
N LYS A 164 -8.11 3.23 4.67
CA LYS A 164 -6.80 3.84 4.90
C LYS A 164 -6.48 3.94 6.39
N LEU A 165 -7.43 4.38 7.20
CA LEU A 165 -7.20 4.66 8.60
C LEU A 165 -7.16 3.40 9.47
N LEU A 166 -7.95 2.39 9.15
CA LEU A 166 -8.03 1.15 9.93
C LEU A 166 -6.66 0.46 10.08
N PRO A 167 -5.92 0.12 9.01
CA PRO A 167 -4.61 -0.48 9.16
C PRO A 167 -3.60 0.46 9.82
N LEU A 168 -3.66 1.79 9.60
CA LEU A 168 -2.77 2.73 10.28
C LEU A 168 -2.95 2.71 11.80
N LEU A 169 -4.19 2.76 12.30
CA LEU A 169 -4.49 2.69 13.73
C LEU A 169 -4.13 1.32 14.30
N LEU A 170 -4.43 0.25 13.57
CA LEU A 170 -4.08 -1.10 13.99
C LEU A 170 -2.57 -1.30 14.13
N PHE A 171 -1.77 -0.85 13.15
CA PHE A 171 -0.32 -0.96 13.19
C PHE A 171 0.28 -0.15 14.35
N ASN A 172 -0.25 1.04 14.65
CA ASN A 172 0.16 1.80 15.83
C ASN A 172 -0.05 0.98 17.11
N GLN A 173 -1.17 0.27 17.23
CA GLN A 173 -1.44 -0.62 18.36
C GLN A 173 -0.50 -1.83 18.37
N LEU A 174 -0.31 -2.51 17.22
CA LEU A 174 0.56 -3.68 17.10
C LEU A 174 2.03 -3.35 17.36
N PHE A 175 2.47 -2.15 17.04
CA PHE A 175 3.82 -1.65 17.35
C PHE A 175 3.95 -1.12 18.77
N GLY A 176 2.85 -0.97 19.48
CA GLY A 176 2.82 -0.44 20.85
C GLY A 176 3.16 1.05 20.92
N CYS A 177 2.71 1.84 19.94
CA CYS A 177 3.00 3.26 19.85
C CYS A 177 2.31 4.07 20.96
N PRO A 178 3.02 4.94 21.69
CA PRO A 178 2.42 6.00 22.48
C PRO A 178 1.56 6.94 21.60
N GLY A 179 0.64 7.71 22.25
CA GLY A 179 -0.33 8.53 21.52
C GLY A 179 0.29 9.51 20.52
N ASP A 180 1.28 10.26 20.97
CA ASP A 180 1.98 11.27 20.16
C ASP A 180 2.77 10.67 18.99
N ILE A 181 3.50 9.57 19.24
CA ILE A 181 4.25 8.84 18.20
C ILE A 181 3.28 8.26 17.17
N GLY A 182 2.19 7.61 17.62
CA GLY A 182 1.19 7.05 16.72
C GLY A 182 0.54 8.11 15.82
N ASP A 183 0.25 9.30 16.33
CA ASP A 183 -0.28 10.42 15.54
C ASP A 183 0.73 10.91 14.48
N ARG A 184 2.00 11.01 14.84
CA ARG A 184 3.08 11.38 13.91
C ARG A 184 3.26 10.32 12.83
N LEU A 185 3.28 9.04 13.20
CA LEU A 185 3.36 7.91 12.25
C LEU A 185 2.16 7.90 11.30
N THR A 186 0.95 8.08 11.80
CA THR A 186 -0.27 8.12 10.97
C THR A 186 -0.20 9.26 9.95
N ARG A 187 0.23 10.46 10.36
CA ARG A 187 0.39 11.60 9.43
C ARG A 187 1.48 11.36 8.40
N SER A 188 2.65 10.89 8.82
CA SER A 188 3.80 10.66 7.93
C SER A 188 3.49 9.58 6.90
N MET A 189 2.87 8.47 7.31
CA MET A 189 2.47 7.40 6.40
C MET A 189 1.39 7.87 5.42
N SER A 190 0.39 8.64 5.90
CA SER A 190 -0.63 9.21 5.01
C SER A 190 -0.01 10.13 3.97
N ALA A 191 0.88 11.04 4.37
CA ALA A 191 1.57 11.95 3.46
C ALA A 191 2.42 11.20 2.41
N ILE A 192 3.13 10.13 2.81
CA ILE A 192 3.89 9.28 1.87
C ILE A 192 2.96 8.64 0.84
N PHE A 193 1.84 8.08 1.27
CA PHE A 193 0.89 7.41 0.37
C PHE A 193 0.11 8.37 -0.53
N ASP A 194 -0.12 9.60 -0.05
CA ASP A 194 -0.79 10.65 -0.81
C ASP A 194 0.20 11.42 -1.73
N GLY A 195 1.51 11.15 -1.61
CA GLY A 195 2.55 11.82 -2.39
C GLY A 195 2.85 13.26 -1.91
N GLU A 196 2.48 13.61 -0.68
CA GLU A 196 2.65 14.94 -0.09
C GLU A 196 3.98 15.04 0.66
N ASP A 197 4.85 15.95 0.24
CA ASP A 197 6.16 16.21 0.85
C ASP A 197 6.88 14.93 1.34
N VAL A 198 7.02 13.96 0.42
CA VAL A 198 7.46 12.58 0.71
C VAL A 198 8.79 12.54 1.44
N LEU A 199 9.73 13.46 1.12
CA LEU A 199 11.04 13.50 1.76
C LEU A 199 10.93 13.85 3.25
N ARG A 200 10.15 14.87 3.58
CA ARG A 200 9.90 15.28 4.95
C ARG A 200 9.12 14.22 5.71
N ALA A 201 8.09 13.67 5.10
CA ALA A 201 7.27 12.61 5.70
C ALA A 201 8.11 11.36 6.00
N ASN A 202 9.03 10.96 5.10
CA ASN A 202 9.94 9.83 5.34
C ASN A 202 10.98 10.13 6.44
N ALA A 203 11.46 11.36 6.57
CA ALA A 203 12.33 11.77 7.66
C ALA A 203 11.61 11.68 9.02
N GLU A 204 10.38 12.21 9.10
CA GLU A 204 9.53 12.14 10.29
C GLU A 204 9.20 10.70 10.68
N LEU A 205 8.84 9.85 9.70
CA LEU A 205 8.62 8.41 9.90
C LEU A 205 9.84 7.74 10.54
N THR A 206 11.01 8.03 10.01
CA THR A 206 12.29 7.47 10.50
C THR A 206 12.57 7.90 11.93
N GLU A 207 12.41 9.18 12.25
CA GLU A 207 12.59 9.73 13.59
C GLU A 207 11.63 9.09 14.60
N CYS A 208 10.34 9.02 14.27
CA CYS A 208 9.32 8.38 15.11
C CYS A 208 9.64 6.92 15.41
N LEU A 209 10.10 6.16 14.43
CA LEU A 209 10.42 4.74 14.63
C LEU A 209 11.69 4.57 15.48
N MET A 210 12.69 5.45 15.34
CA MET A 210 13.87 5.44 16.23
C MET A 210 13.50 5.80 17.67
N GLU A 211 12.61 6.78 17.85
CA GLU A 211 12.08 7.14 19.17
C GLU A 211 11.29 5.98 19.79
N LEU A 212 10.42 5.31 19.01
CA LEU A 212 9.70 4.13 19.44
C LEU A 212 10.63 3.01 19.90
N VAL A 213 11.67 2.69 19.13
CA VAL A 213 12.69 1.70 19.50
C VAL A 213 13.35 2.08 20.83
N ALA A 214 13.74 3.35 21.01
CA ALA A 214 14.34 3.82 22.24
C ALA A 214 13.41 3.70 23.47
N ILE A 215 12.11 3.98 23.29
CA ILE A 215 11.10 3.78 24.35
C ILE A 215 10.97 2.29 24.68
N LYS A 216 10.83 1.42 23.66
CA LYS A 216 10.60 -0.01 23.86
C LYS A 216 11.80 -0.75 24.42
N ARG A 217 13.03 -0.26 24.21
CA ARG A 217 14.23 -0.77 24.91
C ARG A 217 14.16 -0.50 26.41
N ARG A 218 13.60 0.64 26.84
CA ARG A 218 13.46 0.98 28.27
C ARG A 218 12.22 0.36 28.90
N GLN A 219 11.15 0.27 28.13
CA GLN A 219 9.84 -0.21 28.58
C GLN A 219 9.25 -1.17 27.56
N PRO A 220 9.70 -2.43 27.51
CA PRO A 220 9.17 -3.43 26.61
C PRO A 220 7.71 -3.73 26.94
N GLY A 221 6.93 -4.10 25.91
CA GLY A 221 5.53 -4.47 26.01
C GLY A 221 5.20 -5.75 25.24
N GLU A 222 3.93 -6.12 25.20
CA GLU A 222 3.41 -7.20 24.37
C GLU A 222 3.07 -6.66 22.98
N ASP A 223 4.11 -6.29 22.21
CA ASP A 223 4.02 -5.65 20.90
C ASP A 223 5.17 -6.08 19.98
N ILE A 224 4.97 -5.90 18.66
CA ILE A 224 5.92 -6.32 17.63
C ILE A 224 7.28 -5.64 17.81
N THR A 225 7.33 -4.36 18.18
CA THR A 225 8.59 -3.63 18.37
C THR A 225 9.41 -4.26 19.49
N SER A 226 8.78 -4.54 20.63
CA SER A 226 9.42 -5.19 21.78
C SER A 226 9.88 -6.62 21.45
N TRP A 227 9.10 -7.38 20.71
CA TRP A 227 9.43 -8.74 20.31
C TRP A 227 10.63 -8.77 19.34
N LEU A 228 10.70 -7.84 18.39
CA LEU A 228 11.85 -7.70 17.49
C LEU A 228 13.13 -7.32 18.26
N ILE A 229 13.03 -6.40 19.24
CA ILE A 229 14.14 -5.97 20.07
C ILE A 229 14.71 -7.13 20.89
N GLN A 230 13.85 -7.97 21.45
CA GLN A 230 14.21 -9.10 22.31
C GLN A 230 14.57 -10.37 21.53
N HIS A 231 14.40 -10.37 20.21
CA HIS A 231 14.59 -11.58 19.41
C HIS A 231 16.06 -12.03 19.41
N PRO A 232 16.34 -13.37 19.53
CA PRO A 232 17.71 -13.91 19.57
C PRO A 232 18.55 -13.62 18.31
N ALA A 233 17.94 -13.21 17.20
CA ALA A 233 18.66 -12.76 16.00
C ALA A 233 19.51 -11.50 16.24
N GLY A 234 19.33 -10.79 17.37
CA GLY A 234 20.17 -9.67 17.79
C GLY A 234 20.16 -8.52 16.78
N LEU A 235 18.99 -8.01 16.42
CA LEU A 235 18.86 -6.91 15.44
C LEU A 235 19.51 -5.64 15.98
N ARG A 236 20.33 -4.99 15.15
CA ARG A 236 20.89 -3.65 15.42
C ARG A 236 19.80 -2.59 15.29
N ASP A 237 19.99 -1.41 15.87
CA ASP A 237 18.97 -0.35 15.84
C ASP A 237 18.60 0.09 14.43
N GLU A 238 19.55 0.13 13.52
CA GLU A 238 19.31 0.43 12.10
C GLU A 238 18.47 -0.67 11.44
N GLU A 239 18.76 -1.94 11.70
CA GLU A 239 17.97 -3.07 11.21
C GLU A 239 16.55 -3.06 11.81
N LEU A 240 16.43 -2.79 13.12
CA LEU A 240 15.12 -2.66 13.78
C LEU A 240 14.26 -1.58 13.13
N LYS A 241 14.82 -0.39 12.94
CA LYS A 241 14.16 0.73 12.27
C LYS A 241 13.68 0.32 10.88
N ASP A 242 14.56 -0.27 10.05
CA ASP A 242 14.22 -0.62 8.68
C ASP A 242 13.30 -1.87 8.57
N GLN A 243 13.31 -2.76 9.56
CA GLN A 243 12.27 -3.80 9.68
C GLN A 243 10.90 -3.19 10.01
N LEU A 244 10.82 -2.21 10.90
CA LEU A 244 9.56 -1.52 11.22
C LEU A 244 9.05 -0.69 10.03
N VAL A 245 9.93 0.03 9.31
CA VAL A 245 9.57 0.73 8.06
C VAL A 245 9.00 -0.25 7.04
N MET A 246 9.67 -1.39 6.87
CA MET A 246 9.21 -2.43 5.95
C MET A 246 7.85 -3.00 6.36
N LEU A 247 7.66 -3.36 7.63
CA LEU A 247 6.40 -3.89 8.15
C LEU A 247 5.26 -2.90 7.95
N MET A 248 5.50 -1.61 8.18
CA MET A 248 4.50 -0.57 8.01
C MET A 248 4.16 -0.36 6.52
N GLY A 249 5.17 -0.21 5.66
CA GLY A 249 4.96 0.00 4.22
C GLY A 249 4.33 -1.21 3.53
N ALA A 250 4.81 -2.43 3.84
CA ALA A 250 4.29 -3.67 3.25
C ALA A 250 2.96 -4.13 3.85
N GLY A 251 2.57 -3.62 5.03
CA GLY A 251 1.31 -3.97 5.68
C GLY A 251 0.20 -2.95 5.42
N VAL A 252 0.45 -1.67 5.65
CA VAL A 252 -0.62 -0.66 5.66
C VAL A 252 -1.21 -0.39 4.27
N GLU A 253 -0.37 -0.08 3.29
CA GLU A 253 -0.86 0.27 1.95
C GLU A 253 -1.51 -0.91 1.20
N PRO A 254 -0.92 -2.12 1.19
CA PRO A 254 -1.60 -3.27 0.59
C PRO A 254 -2.90 -3.65 1.28
N GLU A 255 -2.98 -3.50 2.61
CA GLU A 255 -4.20 -3.79 3.37
C GLU A 255 -5.32 -2.79 3.04
N ARG A 256 -5.00 -1.48 2.99
CA ARG A 256 -5.90 -0.45 2.48
C ARG A 256 -6.48 -0.82 1.12
N ASN A 257 -5.61 -1.23 0.20
CA ASN A 257 -6.00 -1.55 -1.17
C ASN A 257 -6.80 -2.86 -1.24
N LEU A 258 -6.48 -3.86 -0.42
CA LEU A 258 -7.24 -5.11 -0.35
C LEU A 258 -8.68 -4.85 0.14
N ILE A 259 -8.84 -4.11 1.23
CA ILE A 259 -10.15 -3.74 1.77
C ILE A 259 -10.93 -2.90 0.74
N GLY A 260 -10.30 -1.86 0.17
CA GLY A 260 -10.95 -0.96 -0.79
C GLY A 260 -11.37 -1.66 -2.07
N ASN A 261 -10.50 -2.50 -2.65
CA ASN A 261 -10.79 -3.24 -3.89
C ASN A 261 -11.87 -4.31 -3.68
N ALA A 262 -11.89 -4.99 -2.53
CA ALA A 262 -12.92 -5.98 -2.21
C ALA A 262 -14.29 -5.30 -1.96
N LEU A 263 -14.32 -4.18 -1.25
CA LEU A 263 -15.54 -3.39 -1.09
C LEU A 263 -16.07 -2.88 -2.42
N LEU A 264 -15.20 -2.36 -3.31
CA LEU A 264 -15.61 -1.97 -4.66
C LEU A 264 -16.22 -3.14 -5.42
N LEU A 265 -15.58 -4.31 -5.39
CA LEU A 265 -16.07 -5.53 -6.06
C LEU A 265 -17.46 -5.93 -5.56
N MET A 266 -17.66 -5.96 -4.24
CA MET A 266 -18.93 -6.35 -3.62
C MET A 266 -20.04 -5.34 -3.92
N LEU A 267 -19.77 -4.04 -3.75
CA LEU A 267 -20.75 -2.98 -3.97
C LEU A 267 -21.07 -2.73 -5.46
N ALA A 268 -20.16 -3.07 -6.38
CA ALA A 268 -20.42 -2.99 -7.82
C ALA A 268 -21.41 -4.04 -8.30
N GLY A 269 -21.51 -5.18 -7.65
CA GLY A 269 -22.44 -6.26 -7.97
C GLY A 269 -23.91 -5.91 -7.76
N ASP A 270 -24.19 -4.95 -6.89
CA ASP A 270 -25.56 -4.51 -6.55
C ASP A 270 -26.13 -3.47 -7.52
N GLN A 271 -25.35 -3.05 -8.54
CA GLN A 271 -25.81 -2.05 -9.51
C GLN A 271 -26.62 -2.69 -10.65
N PRO A 272 -27.71 -2.03 -11.16
CA PRO A 272 -28.47 -2.48 -12.29
C PRO A 272 -27.58 -2.71 -13.53
N GLY A 273 -27.64 -3.91 -14.11
CA GLY A 273 -26.81 -4.29 -15.26
C GLY A 273 -25.44 -4.90 -14.90
N ALA A 274 -25.13 -5.11 -13.63
CA ALA A 274 -23.96 -5.89 -13.23
C ALA A 274 -24.10 -7.35 -13.70
N PRO A 275 -22.99 -8.03 -14.09
CA PRO A 275 -23.02 -9.46 -14.41
C PRO A 275 -23.54 -10.26 -13.22
N GLU A 276 -24.44 -11.23 -13.47
CA GLU A 276 -25.16 -12.05 -12.46
C GLU A 276 -24.26 -12.75 -11.40
N ARG A 277 -22.95 -12.79 -11.59
CA ARG A 277 -21.99 -13.43 -10.69
C ARG A 277 -21.51 -12.55 -9.53
N ARG A 278 -21.93 -11.28 -9.45
CA ARG A 278 -21.42 -10.27 -8.51
C ARG A 278 -22.55 -9.55 -7.78
N GLY A 279 -23.55 -10.26 -7.34
CA GLY A 279 -24.69 -9.70 -6.62
C GLY A 279 -24.68 -10.05 -5.13
N SER A 280 -25.73 -9.66 -4.43
CA SER A 280 -26.03 -9.84 -3.01
C SER A 280 -25.95 -11.29 -2.48
N GLY A 281 -24.80 -11.88 -2.49
CA GLY A 281 -24.54 -13.27 -2.09
C GLY A 281 -23.07 -13.67 -2.19
N LEU A 282 -22.21 -12.74 -2.62
CA LEU A 282 -20.76 -12.97 -2.64
C LEU A 282 -20.24 -12.91 -1.19
N LEU A 283 -19.66 -14.01 -0.72
CA LEU A 283 -19.00 -14.03 0.58
C LEU A 283 -17.75 -13.12 0.56
N VAL A 284 -17.42 -12.53 1.70
CA VAL A 284 -16.24 -11.65 1.82
C VAL A 284 -14.96 -12.41 1.47
N GLU A 285 -14.83 -13.66 1.88
CA GLU A 285 -13.70 -14.52 1.53
C GLU A 285 -13.56 -14.71 0.02
N ASP A 286 -14.68 -14.91 -0.69
CA ASP A 286 -14.67 -15.07 -2.14
C ASP A 286 -14.30 -13.76 -2.86
N ALA A 287 -14.74 -12.61 -2.30
CA ALA A 287 -14.35 -11.30 -2.83
C ALA A 287 -12.86 -11.03 -2.61
N LEU A 288 -12.32 -11.39 -1.44
CA LEU A 288 -10.87 -11.28 -1.17
C LEU A 288 -10.05 -12.16 -2.12
N ASP A 289 -10.46 -13.42 -2.32
CA ASP A 289 -9.80 -14.32 -3.25
C ASP A 289 -9.87 -13.81 -4.70
N ASP A 290 -11.03 -13.28 -5.15
CA ASP A 290 -11.19 -12.68 -6.49
C ASP A 290 -10.25 -11.49 -6.68
N VAL A 291 -10.16 -10.59 -5.68
CA VAL A 291 -9.23 -9.45 -5.71
C VAL A 291 -7.78 -9.92 -5.77
N LEU A 292 -7.38 -10.90 -4.95
CA LEU A 292 -6.01 -11.40 -4.93
C LEU A 292 -5.61 -12.10 -6.23
N TRP A 293 -6.56 -12.72 -6.94
CA TRP A 293 -6.34 -13.27 -8.28
C TRP A 293 -6.26 -12.20 -9.37
N ASN A 294 -7.23 -11.30 -9.42
CA ASN A 294 -7.46 -10.46 -10.61
C ASN A 294 -6.95 -9.02 -10.46
N ASN A 295 -6.97 -8.46 -9.25
CA ASN A 295 -6.55 -7.10 -8.93
C ASN A 295 -5.76 -7.05 -7.62
N PRO A 296 -4.65 -7.83 -7.51
CA PRO A 296 -3.90 -7.89 -6.26
C PRO A 296 -3.43 -6.48 -5.84
N PRO A 297 -3.51 -6.16 -4.54
CA PRO A 297 -3.12 -4.85 -4.00
C PRO A 297 -1.72 -4.40 -4.40
N ILE A 298 -0.78 -5.35 -4.44
CA ILE A 298 0.54 -5.20 -5.04
C ILE A 298 0.47 -5.89 -6.41
N ALA A 299 0.26 -5.09 -7.47
CA ALA A 299 0.09 -5.63 -8.82
C ALA A 299 1.43 -6.06 -9.44
N ASN A 300 2.47 -5.23 -9.28
CA ASN A 300 3.80 -5.48 -9.82
C ASN A 300 4.84 -5.09 -8.78
N TYR A 301 5.68 -6.02 -8.35
CA TYR A 301 6.75 -5.75 -7.39
C TYR A 301 7.75 -6.93 -7.32
N ALA A 302 8.22 -7.25 -6.13
CA ALA A 302 9.21 -8.27 -5.86
C ALA A 302 10.42 -8.16 -6.78
N THR A 303 11.01 -6.94 -6.82
CA THR A 303 12.17 -6.65 -7.66
C THR A 303 13.32 -7.59 -7.34
N HIS A 304 13.89 -8.18 -8.38
CA HIS A 304 15.07 -9.04 -8.33
C HIS A 304 16.14 -8.52 -9.26
N TYR A 305 17.38 -8.92 -9.01
CA TYR A 305 18.54 -8.55 -9.81
C TYR A 305 19.26 -9.83 -10.21
N PRO A 306 19.24 -10.24 -11.50
CA PRO A 306 19.99 -11.41 -11.97
C PRO A 306 21.46 -11.25 -11.64
N VAL A 307 22.09 -12.30 -11.08
CA VAL A 307 23.52 -12.26 -10.70
C VAL A 307 24.46 -12.39 -11.90
N ARG A 308 23.92 -12.80 -13.04
CA ARG A 308 24.56 -12.90 -14.35
C ARG A 308 23.45 -12.85 -15.42
N ASP A 309 23.81 -12.78 -16.70
CA ASP A 309 22.82 -12.96 -17.78
C ASP A 309 22.16 -14.34 -17.66
N ILE A 310 20.83 -14.37 -17.71
CA ILE A 310 20.02 -15.59 -17.52
C ILE A 310 19.03 -15.71 -18.68
N GLU A 311 19.04 -16.86 -19.34
CA GLU A 311 18.01 -17.21 -20.30
C GLU A 311 16.76 -17.73 -19.61
N LEU A 312 15.62 -17.08 -19.87
CA LEU A 312 14.32 -17.44 -19.35
C LEU A 312 13.35 -17.67 -20.51
N ASN A 313 13.20 -18.93 -20.95
CA ASN A 313 12.29 -19.32 -22.03
C ASN A 313 12.42 -18.45 -23.30
N GLY A 314 13.66 -18.23 -23.77
CA GLY A 314 13.97 -17.47 -24.97
C GLY A 314 14.14 -15.95 -24.77
N VAL A 315 14.01 -15.44 -23.54
CA VAL A 315 14.28 -14.04 -23.19
C VAL A 315 15.52 -13.95 -22.31
N THR A 316 16.49 -13.12 -22.68
CA THR A 316 17.69 -12.88 -21.86
C THR A 316 17.40 -11.80 -20.81
N LEU A 317 17.43 -12.19 -19.54
CA LEU A 317 17.44 -11.27 -18.40
C LEU A 317 18.87 -10.83 -18.13
N LYS A 318 19.13 -9.53 -18.28
CA LYS A 318 20.49 -8.97 -18.10
C LYS A 318 20.89 -8.92 -16.65
N ALA A 319 22.17 -9.21 -16.41
CA ALA A 319 22.77 -9.09 -15.08
C ALA A 319 22.57 -7.70 -14.49
N GLU A 320 22.34 -7.64 -13.18
CA GLU A 320 22.30 -6.40 -12.39
C GLU A 320 21.26 -5.36 -12.87
N THR A 321 20.23 -5.80 -13.63
CA THR A 321 19.09 -4.96 -14.04
C THR A 321 17.84 -5.35 -13.24
N PRO A 322 16.91 -4.40 -12.95
CA PRO A 322 15.70 -4.72 -12.22
C PRO A 322 14.79 -5.66 -13.01
N VAL A 323 14.38 -6.76 -12.39
CA VAL A 323 13.38 -7.70 -12.87
C VAL A 323 12.25 -7.72 -11.87
N LEU A 324 11.06 -7.27 -12.27
CA LEU A 324 9.85 -7.25 -11.43
C LEU A 324 8.94 -8.41 -11.78
N ILE A 325 8.21 -8.87 -10.78
CA ILE A 325 7.12 -9.83 -10.98
C ILE A 325 5.81 -9.05 -11.11
N SER A 326 5.09 -9.23 -12.22
CA SER A 326 3.68 -8.86 -12.28
C SER A 326 2.83 -9.97 -11.66
N PHE A 327 2.43 -9.79 -10.42
CA PHE A 327 1.50 -10.74 -9.77
C PHE A 327 0.15 -10.74 -10.48
N ALA A 328 -0.32 -9.57 -10.93
CA ALA A 328 -1.56 -9.44 -11.68
C ALA A 328 -1.51 -10.17 -13.04
N ALA A 329 -0.44 -9.97 -13.82
CA ALA A 329 -0.28 -10.66 -15.09
C ALA A 329 -0.04 -12.17 -14.91
N ALA A 330 0.81 -12.56 -13.96
CA ALA A 330 1.08 -13.97 -13.69
C ALA A 330 -0.16 -14.75 -13.21
N ASN A 331 -0.99 -14.13 -12.38
CA ASN A 331 -2.25 -14.73 -11.93
C ASN A 331 -3.29 -14.86 -13.06
N SER A 332 -3.29 -13.93 -14.02
CA SER A 332 -4.17 -13.94 -15.20
C SER A 332 -3.50 -14.53 -16.45
N ASP A 333 -2.43 -15.32 -16.28
CA ASP A 333 -1.73 -15.98 -17.38
C ASP A 333 -2.71 -16.91 -18.15
N PRO A 334 -2.89 -16.73 -19.46
CA PRO A 334 -3.73 -17.62 -20.27
C PRO A 334 -3.33 -19.10 -20.17
N GLY A 335 -2.04 -19.40 -19.93
CA GLY A 335 -1.54 -20.75 -19.70
C GLY A 335 -2.11 -21.44 -18.45
N LEU A 336 -2.72 -20.66 -17.52
CA LEU A 336 -3.40 -21.22 -16.33
C LEU A 336 -4.88 -21.50 -16.53
N THR A 337 -5.49 -21.15 -17.68
CA THR A 337 -6.95 -21.16 -17.85
C THR A 337 -7.56 -22.53 -17.52
N ASP A 338 -6.99 -23.61 -18.01
CA ASP A 338 -7.46 -24.97 -17.74
C ASP A 338 -7.12 -25.45 -16.33
N ALA A 339 -5.93 -25.08 -15.83
CA ALA A 339 -5.47 -25.44 -14.49
C ALA A 339 -6.22 -24.65 -13.39
N ARG A 340 -6.67 -23.43 -13.67
CA ARG A 340 -7.34 -22.56 -12.70
C ARG A 340 -8.63 -23.16 -12.11
N GLN A 341 -9.32 -24.01 -12.86
CA GLN A 341 -10.51 -24.71 -12.38
C GLN A 341 -10.19 -25.80 -11.34
N THR A 342 -8.97 -26.32 -11.36
CA THR A 342 -8.49 -27.37 -10.45
C THR A 342 -7.56 -26.84 -9.36
N LEU A 343 -7.02 -25.62 -9.51
CA LEU A 343 -6.20 -24.98 -8.50
C LEU A 343 -7.04 -24.54 -7.30
N SER A 344 -6.43 -24.59 -6.11
CA SER A 344 -7.07 -24.03 -4.92
C SER A 344 -7.28 -22.53 -5.08
N LYS A 345 -8.30 -21.95 -4.44
CA LYS A 345 -8.58 -20.52 -4.46
C LYS A 345 -7.33 -19.69 -4.06
N GLY A 346 -6.57 -20.15 -3.09
CA GLY A 346 -5.36 -19.47 -2.59
C GLY A 346 -4.07 -19.77 -3.37
N ALA A 347 -4.13 -20.35 -4.60
CA ALA A 347 -2.93 -20.65 -5.40
C ALA A 347 -2.38 -19.47 -6.22
N HIS A 348 -2.97 -18.27 -6.08
CA HIS A 348 -2.47 -17.05 -6.68
C HIS A 348 -1.12 -16.62 -6.10
N LEU A 349 -0.34 -15.83 -6.86
CA LEU A 349 0.97 -15.33 -6.45
C LEU A 349 0.94 -14.01 -5.68
N ALA A 350 -0.23 -13.48 -5.30
CA ALA A 350 -0.34 -12.18 -4.63
C ALA A 350 0.46 -12.09 -3.31
N TRP A 351 0.68 -13.23 -2.63
CA TRP A 351 1.54 -13.32 -1.44
C TRP A 351 3.00 -13.65 -1.75
N GLY A 352 3.39 -13.67 -3.03
CA GLY A 352 4.70 -14.12 -3.46
C GLY A 352 4.88 -15.63 -3.36
N ALA A 353 6.11 -16.08 -3.59
CA ALA A 353 6.54 -17.47 -3.45
C ALA A 353 8.03 -17.54 -3.04
N GLY A 354 8.51 -18.75 -2.70
CA GLY A 354 9.90 -18.97 -2.33
C GLY A 354 10.29 -18.35 -0.98
N PRO A 355 11.58 -18.05 -0.77
CA PRO A 355 12.08 -17.57 0.52
C PRO A 355 11.44 -16.26 1.01
N HIS A 356 11.01 -15.41 0.07
CA HIS A 356 10.38 -14.12 0.35
C HIS A 356 8.84 -14.15 0.33
N VAL A 357 8.21 -15.32 0.41
CA VAL A 357 6.75 -15.44 0.54
C VAL A 357 6.25 -14.61 1.73
N CYS A 358 5.11 -13.95 1.62
CA CYS A 358 4.58 -13.10 2.68
C CYS A 358 4.39 -13.87 4.01
N PRO A 359 5.00 -13.43 5.14
CA PRO A 359 4.84 -14.10 6.44
C PRO A 359 3.53 -13.72 7.13
N ALA A 360 2.84 -12.68 6.62
CA ALA A 360 1.66 -12.09 7.22
C ALA A 360 0.36 -12.46 6.49
N LYS A 361 0.37 -13.49 5.61
CA LYS A 361 -0.82 -13.89 4.84
C LYS A 361 -2.05 -14.07 5.75
N SER A 362 -1.93 -14.89 6.78
CA SER A 362 -3.07 -15.20 7.67
C SER A 362 -3.57 -13.99 8.47
N PRO A 363 -2.72 -13.21 9.18
CA PRO A 363 -3.19 -12.01 9.86
C PRO A 363 -3.74 -10.94 8.91
N ALA A 364 -3.15 -10.72 7.73
CA ALA A 364 -3.66 -9.77 6.75
C ALA A 364 -5.05 -10.18 6.21
N THR A 365 -5.24 -11.44 5.83
CA THR A 365 -6.56 -11.95 5.41
C THR A 365 -7.60 -11.77 6.52
N LEU A 366 -7.23 -12.02 7.79
CA LEU A 366 -8.12 -11.86 8.94
C LEU A 366 -8.51 -10.38 9.16
N ILE A 367 -7.56 -9.45 9.01
CA ILE A 367 -7.80 -8.01 9.14
C ILE A 367 -8.80 -7.56 8.06
N ALA A 368 -8.53 -7.85 6.79
CA ALA A 368 -9.42 -7.47 5.68
C ALA A 368 -10.82 -8.06 5.83
N LEU A 369 -10.91 -9.37 6.13
CA LEU A 369 -12.17 -10.08 6.35
C LEU A 369 -13.00 -9.38 7.45
N THR A 370 -12.40 -9.23 8.64
CA THR A 370 -13.07 -8.64 9.79
C THR A 370 -13.51 -7.20 9.53
N ALA A 371 -12.66 -6.40 8.86
CA ALA A 371 -12.97 -5.02 8.55
C ALA A 371 -14.15 -4.90 7.56
N ILE A 372 -14.16 -5.72 6.51
CA ILE A 372 -15.23 -5.71 5.49
C ILE A 372 -16.54 -6.22 6.08
N GLU A 373 -16.53 -7.34 6.77
CA GLU A 373 -17.73 -7.86 7.45
C GLU A 373 -18.31 -6.84 8.42
N LYS A 374 -17.46 -6.15 9.18
CA LYS A 374 -17.89 -5.18 10.17
C LYS A 374 -18.64 -4.00 9.54
N ILE A 375 -18.12 -3.40 8.47
CA ILE A 375 -18.80 -2.27 7.80
C ILE A 375 -20.10 -2.73 7.13
N LEU A 376 -20.11 -3.87 6.44
CA LEU A 376 -21.30 -4.40 5.77
C LEU A 376 -22.41 -4.78 6.75
N ASN A 377 -22.07 -5.34 7.92
CA ASN A 377 -23.03 -5.68 8.96
C ASN A 377 -23.55 -4.44 9.71
N THR A 378 -22.73 -3.39 9.83
CA THR A 378 -23.12 -2.15 10.54
C THR A 378 -23.96 -1.24 9.64
N VAL A 379 -23.72 -1.27 8.33
CA VAL A 379 -24.39 -0.42 7.31
C VAL A 379 -24.94 -1.32 6.20
N PRO A 380 -26.08 -2.02 6.43
CA PRO A 380 -26.57 -3.06 5.53
C PRO A 380 -27.10 -2.52 4.19
N ASP A 381 -27.43 -1.24 4.08
CA ASP A 381 -27.88 -0.55 2.86
C ASP A 381 -26.76 0.23 2.16
N LEU A 382 -25.50 -0.08 2.50
CA LEU A 382 -24.31 0.53 1.90
C LEU A 382 -24.29 0.32 0.39
N SER A 383 -24.18 1.41 -0.38
CA SER A 383 -24.14 1.38 -1.84
C SER A 383 -23.17 2.41 -2.40
N LEU A 384 -22.66 2.17 -3.61
CA LEU A 384 -21.81 3.15 -4.30
C LEU A 384 -22.60 4.45 -4.57
N ALA A 385 -21.98 5.59 -4.29
CA ALA A 385 -22.55 6.91 -4.61
C ALA A 385 -22.36 7.30 -6.09
N VAL A 386 -21.45 6.61 -6.79
CA VAL A 386 -21.14 6.78 -8.21
C VAL A 386 -21.17 5.42 -8.92
N PRO A 387 -21.36 5.36 -10.25
CA PRO A 387 -21.19 4.11 -10.99
C PRO A 387 -19.81 3.50 -10.76
N ALA A 388 -19.70 2.17 -10.69
CA ALA A 388 -18.42 1.49 -10.51
C ALA A 388 -17.37 1.86 -11.57
N SER A 389 -17.81 2.10 -12.82
CA SER A 389 -16.97 2.59 -13.91
C SER A 389 -16.45 4.02 -13.74
N GLY A 390 -17.06 4.80 -12.83
CA GLY A 390 -16.63 6.15 -12.49
C GLY A 390 -15.63 6.22 -11.34
N VAL A 391 -15.29 5.08 -10.72
CA VAL A 391 -14.28 5.03 -9.64
C VAL A 391 -12.89 5.10 -10.25
N ALA A 392 -12.11 6.09 -9.83
CA ALA A 392 -10.77 6.33 -10.36
C ALA A 392 -9.70 5.47 -9.67
N TRP A 393 -8.71 5.04 -10.47
CA TRP A 393 -7.54 4.31 -10.01
C TRP A 393 -6.32 5.24 -9.93
N ARG A 394 -5.53 5.07 -8.88
CA ARG A 394 -4.32 5.87 -8.64
C ARG A 394 -3.20 5.42 -9.61
N PRO A 395 -2.58 6.35 -10.37
CA PRO A 395 -1.42 6.04 -11.18
C PRO A 395 -0.24 5.51 -10.36
N GLY A 396 0.54 4.62 -10.95
CA GLY A 396 1.76 4.07 -10.36
C GLY A 396 2.03 2.64 -10.80
N PRO A 397 3.30 2.21 -10.82
CA PRO A 397 3.66 0.90 -11.38
C PRO A 397 3.40 -0.27 -10.43
N PHE A 398 3.32 -0.04 -9.11
CA PHE A 398 3.40 -1.11 -8.12
C PHE A 398 2.05 -1.59 -7.59
N HIS A 399 1.14 -0.66 -7.32
CA HIS A 399 -0.10 -0.95 -6.59
C HIS A 399 -1.34 -0.82 -7.46
N ARG A 400 -2.30 -1.71 -7.23
CA ARG A 400 -3.67 -1.55 -7.72
C ARG A 400 -4.49 -0.85 -6.65
N ALA A 401 -4.53 0.47 -6.69
CA ALA A 401 -5.06 1.31 -5.63
C ALA A 401 -6.15 2.27 -6.16
N LEU A 402 -7.23 2.43 -5.41
CA LEU A 402 -8.27 3.43 -5.68
C LEU A 402 -7.80 4.83 -5.27
N VAL A 403 -8.39 5.85 -5.87
CA VAL A 403 -8.27 7.25 -5.43
C VAL A 403 -9.26 7.54 -4.30
N ALA A 404 -10.51 7.10 -4.46
CA ALA A 404 -11.60 7.25 -3.51
C ALA A 404 -12.62 6.13 -3.70
N LEU A 405 -13.44 5.86 -2.68
CA LEU A 405 -14.57 4.93 -2.75
C LEU A 405 -15.81 5.61 -2.15
N PRO A 406 -16.48 6.52 -2.92
CA PRO A 406 -17.64 7.24 -2.44
C PRO A 406 -18.86 6.32 -2.31
N VAL A 407 -19.48 6.35 -1.15
CA VAL A 407 -20.67 5.55 -0.81
C VAL A 407 -21.78 6.40 -0.22
N ARG A 408 -22.99 5.83 -0.21
CA ARG A 408 -24.19 6.38 0.42
C ARG A 408 -24.91 5.27 1.18
N PHE A 409 -25.61 5.67 2.23
CA PHE A 409 -26.37 4.79 3.12
C PHE A 409 -27.40 5.60 3.93
N THR A 410 -28.29 4.94 4.62
CA THR A 410 -29.23 5.61 5.54
C THR A 410 -28.51 6.07 6.82
N PRO A 411 -28.53 7.38 7.15
CA PRO A 411 -27.92 7.88 8.37
C PRO A 411 -28.50 7.21 9.61
N THR A 412 -27.63 6.81 10.55
CA THR A 412 -28.03 6.29 11.86
C THR A 412 -27.22 6.99 12.95
N ALA A 413 -27.74 6.98 14.19
CA ALA A 413 -27.02 7.58 15.31
C ALA A 413 -25.71 6.82 15.58
N ALA A 414 -24.62 7.54 15.80
CA ALA A 414 -23.36 6.97 16.26
C ALA A 414 -23.53 6.24 17.59
N ARG A 415 -22.81 5.13 17.77
CA ARG A 415 -22.80 4.39 19.02
C ARG A 415 -22.03 5.21 20.06
N ARG A 416 -22.73 6.02 20.87
CA ARG A 416 -22.09 6.73 21.98
C ARG A 416 -21.48 5.71 22.91
N ALA A 417 -20.15 5.76 23.08
CA ALA A 417 -19.47 5.01 24.13
C ALA A 417 -20.19 5.28 25.47
N GLY A 418 -20.74 4.23 26.07
CA GLY A 418 -21.56 4.36 27.24
C GLY A 418 -20.76 4.98 28.39
N ASN A 419 -21.30 6.06 28.93
CA ASN A 419 -21.06 6.72 30.21
C ASN A 419 -19.83 7.64 30.40
N GLY A 420 -20.10 8.91 30.53
CA GLY A 420 -19.60 9.70 31.66
C GLY A 420 -18.59 10.79 31.38
N VAL A 421 -18.34 11.18 30.12
CA VAL A 421 -17.65 12.48 29.91
C VAL A 421 -18.47 13.33 28.96
N GLN A 422 -19.05 14.42 29.46
CA GLN A 422 -19.63 15.46 28.62
C GLN A 422 -18.55 15.97 27.66
N ALA A 423 -18.76 15.72 26.36
CA ALA A 423 -17.95 16.30 25.33
C ALA A 423 -18.06 17.84 25.39
N PRO A 424 -16.94 18.59 25.30
CA PRO A 424 -17.03 20.01 25.09
C PRO A 424 -17.74 20.28 23.76
N ALA A 425 -18.66 21.25 23.78
CA ALA A 425 -19.49 21.64 22.64
C ALA A 425 -18.66 21.73 21.36
N GLN A 426 -19.03 20.93 20.37
CA GLN A 426 -18.43 20.95 19.05
C GLN A 426 -18.81 22.25 18.35
N THR A 427 -17.86 23.13 18.19
CA THR A 427 -17.94 24.19 17.18
C THR A 427 -17.66 23.51 15.84
N SER A 428 -18.66 23.43 14.99
CA SER A 428 -18.60 22.88 13.64
C SER A 428 -17.59 23.68 12.80
N ALA A 429 -16.36 23.18 12.72
CA ALA A 429 -15.43 23.61 11.68
C ALA A 429 -15.69 22.73 10.45
N GLN A 430 -16.36 23.30 9.47
CA GLN A 430 -16.54 22.68 8.15
C GLN A 430 -15.18 22.40 7.52
N LEU A 431 -14.96 21.15 7.13
CA LEU A 431 -13.88 20.76 6.22
C LEU A 431 -14.10 21.47 4.88
N PRO A 432 -13.04 21.93 4.19
CA PRO A 432 -13.18 22.60 2.90
C PRO A 432 -13.72 21.63 1.84
N ASP A 433 -14.74 22.09 1.12
CA ASP A 433 -15.33 21.41 -0.03
C ASP A 433 -14.29 21.31 -1.16
N PRO A 434 -13.93 20.11 -1.63
CA PRO A 434 -12.90 19.92 -2.65
C PRO A 434 -13.32 20.37 -4.06
N PHE A 435 -14.54 20.87 -4.26
CA PHE A 435 -15.08 21.25 -5.59
C PHE A 435 -15.21 22.75 -5.83
N ARG A 436 -14.69 23.63 -4.97
CA ARG A 436 -14.66 25.08 -5.23
C ARG A 436 -13.26 25.57 -5.57
N ASN A 437 -12.95 25.58 -6.84
CA ASN A 437 -11.80 26.30 -7.39
C ASN A 437 -12.24 27.40 -8.37
N ALA A 438 -11.88 28.66 -8.05
CA ALA A 438 -11.35 29.64 -8.99
C ALA A 438 -10.72 30.80 -8.21
N PRO A 439 -9.61 31.39 -8.70
CA PRO A 439 -8.78 32.29 -7.91
C PRO A 439 -9.27 33.76 -7.98
N SER A 440 -9.25 34.44 -6.85
CA SER A 440 -9.30 35.90 -6.79
C SER A 440 -8.20 36.44 -5.87
N THR A 441 -7.55 37.47 -6.36
CA THR A 441 -6.39 38.20 -5.87
C THR A 441 -6.50 38.79 -4.44
N PRO A 442 -5.37 39.10 -3.76
CA PRO A 442 -5.33 39.34 -2.32
C PRO A 442 -5.62 40.78 -1.93
N SER A 443 -6.39 40.97 -0.87
CA SER A 443 -6.46 42.24 -0.13
C SER A 443 -5.75 42.08 1.23
N VAL A 444 -4.83 42.99 1.49
CA VAL A 444 -4.04 43.10 2.73
C VAL A 444 -4.84 43.85 3.78
N THR A 445 -5.02 43.33 4.98
CA THR A 445 -5.34 44.09 6.19
C THR A 445 -4.83 43.44 7.48
N PRO A 446 -4.65 44.16 8.60
CA PRO A 446 -3.49 43.97 9.47
C PRO A 446 -3.64 43.00 10.66
N ARG A 447 -2.50 42.58 11.19
CA ARG A 447 -2.27 41.68 12.31
C ARG A 447 -3.03 42.05 13.59
N HIS A 448 -3.87 41.15 14.08
CA HIS A 448 -4.18 40.97 15.48
C HIS A 448 -3.47 39.76 16.04
N ALA A 449 -2.94 39.88 17.24
CA ALA A 449 -2.21 38.85 17.97
C ALA A 449 -3.13 37.61 18.17
N GLN A 450 -2.70 36.45 17.66
CA GLN A 450 -3.40 35.18 17.85
C GLN A 450 -2.95 34.56 19.17
N GLU A 451 -3.92 34.22 20.01
CA GLU A 451 -3.76 33.24 21.10
C GLU A 451 -3.26 31.88 20.52
N PRO A 452 -2.43 31.12 21.28
CA PRO A 452 -1.92 29.86 20.79
C PRO A 452 -3.08 28.87 20.56
N ALA A 453 -3.27 28.48 19.31
CA ALA A 453 -4.26 27.47 18.91
C ALA A 453 -4.03 26.17 19.71
N LYS A 454 -5.07 25.69 20.41
CA LYS A 454 -5.07 24.35 21.03
C LYS A 454 -4.75 23.32 19.96
N LYS A 455 -3.63 22.61 20.11
CA LYS A 455 -3.25 21.51 19.22
C LYS A 455 -4.43 20.54 19.12
N GLN A 456 -5.00 20.40 17.94
CA GLN A 456 -6.03 19.41 17.65
C GLN A 456 -5.41 18.02 17.85
N LYS A 457 -6.05 17.16 18.65
CA LYS A 457 -5.58 15.78 18.86
C LYS A 457 -5.68 15.01 17.54
N GLY A 458 -4.66 14.23 17.24
CA GLY A 458 -4.66 13.37 16.05
C GLY A 458 -5.58 12.14 16.21
N TRP A 459 -5.77 11.42 15.14
CA TRP A 459 -6.64 10.23 15.10
C TRP A 459 -6.28 9.17 16.13
N TRP A 460 -4.99 8.88 16.32
CA TRP A 460 -4.54 7.87 17.28
C TRP A 460 -4.75 8.30 18.72
N SER A 461 -4.41 9.54 19.07
CA SER A 461 -4.69 10.08 20.41
C SER A 461 -6.20 10.13 20.70
N SER A 462 -7.02 10.51 19.71
CA SER A 462 -8.47 10.50 19.83
C SER A 462 -9.02 9.09 20.02
N PHE A 463 -8.51 8.11 19.26
CA PHE A 463 -8.86 6.71 19.43
C PHE A 463 -8.51 6.21 20.83
N LEU A 464 -7.29 6.47 21.32
CA LEU A 464 -6.86 6.04 22.66
C LEU A 464 -7.73 6.65 23.77
N ASP A 465 -8.17 7.91 23.62
CA ASP A 465 -9.02 8.56 24.64
C ASP A 465 -10.41 7.92 24.73
N VAL A 466 -10.98 7.46 23.61
CA VAL A 466 -12.30 6.79 23.59
C VAL A 466 -12.26 5.44 24.32
N PHE A 467 -11.13 4.74 24.31
CA PHE A 467 -10.99 3.39 24.86
C PHE A 467 -10.09 3.28 26.11
N ARG A 468 -9.62 4.42 26.64
CA ARG A 468 -9.00 4.46 27.98
C ARG A 468 -10.12 4.44 29.01
N VAL A 469 -10.32 3.28 29.62
CA VAL A 469 -11.09 3.10 30.87
C VAL A 469 -10.11 2.95 32.01
#